data_b86838bd08527a02f51829acd3ab969a
#
_entry.id   b86838bd08527a02f51829acd3ab969a
#
_cell.length_a   1.000
_cell.length_b   1.000
_cell.length_c   1.000
_cell.angle_alpha   90.00
_cell.angle_beta   90.00
_cell.angle_gamma   90.00
#
_symmetry.space_group_name_H-M   'P 1'
#
loop_
_entity.id
_entity.type
_entity.pdbx_description
1 polymer ?
#
loop_
_entity_poly.entity_id
_entity_poly.type
_entity_poly.pdbx_seq_one_letter_code
_entity_poly.pdbx_strand_id
1 'polypeptide(L)'
;VLSMYKAKEVDEQSAPQFYRMVCELAQNAQLPMPKVYIIDEPQPNAFATGRNPEHAAVAATTGIMQALSERELRGVMAHELTHVKHRDTLTSTISATIAGAISSIASFGMLFAGGNRERNVHPVVALLIMLLAPIAAMLIQMAISRAREFEADRGGAEISGDPQALASALHKIHDYVHQVPMQTAEQHPETAQMMIINPLSVGGIQGLFSTHPQTEERIARLMAMAA
;
A
#
# COMPACT_ATOMS: atom_id res chain seq x y z
N VAL A 1 3.26 -12.07 -6.18
CA VAL A 1 2.46 -10.93 -6.67
C VAL A 1 2.70 -10.70 -8.16
N LEU A 2 3.92 -10.38 -8.63
CA LEU A 2 4.19 -10.07 -10.04
C LEU A 2 3.70 -11.14 -11.02
N SER A 3 3.88 -12.43 -10.71
CA SER A 3 3.39 -13.53 -11.55
C SER A 3 1.86 -13.64 -11.58
N MET A 4 1.18 -13.30 -10.50
CA MET A 4 -0.29 -13.27 -10.42
C MET A 4 -0.87 -12.23 -11.40
N TYR A 5 -0.20 -11.09 -11.52
CA TYR A 5 -0.57 -10.01 -12.45
C TYR A 5 0.05 -10.16 -13.84
N LYS A 6 0.70 -11.28 -14.14
CA LYS A 6 1.39 -11.53 -15.42
C LYS A 6 2.32 -10.37 -15.82
N ALA A 7 2.97 -9.76 -14.83
CA ALA A 7 3.84 -8.62 -15.00
C ALA A 7 5.04 -8.99 -15.92
N LYS A 8 5.33 -8.15 -16.89
CA LYS A 8 6.46 -8.31 -17.82
C LYS A 8 7.61 -7.41 -17.36
N GLU A 9 8.77 -8.00 -17.13
CA GLU A 9 10.00 -7.24 -16.86
C GLU A 9 10.38 -6.44 -18.10
N VAL A 10 10.73 -5.17 -17.90
CA VAL A 10 11.12 -4.24 -18.95
C VAL A 10 12.50 -3.65 -18.67
N ASP A 11 13.17 -3.25 -19.73
CA ASP A 11 14.50 -2.66 -19.71
C ASP A 11 14.53 -1.34 -20.52
N GLU A 12 15.72 -0.77 -20.67
CA GLU A 12 15.90 0.46 -21.43
C GLU A 12 15.57 0.32 -22.92
N GLN A 13 15.59 -0.92 -23.48
CA GLN A 13 15.27 -1.17 -24.88
C GLN A 13 13.76 -1.29 -25.10
N SER A 14 13.07 -2.01 -24.20
CA SER A 14 11.64 -2.32 -24.31
C SER A 14 10.72 -1.19 -23.84
N ALA A 15 11.15 -0.38 -22.84
CA ALA A 15 10.39 0.75 -22.32
C ALA A 15 11.31 1.92 -21.91
N PRO A 16 11.99 2.58 -22.88
CA PRO A 16 13.08 3.51 -22.59
C PRO A 16 12.71 4.70 -21.71
N GLN A 17 11.54 5.28 -21.90
CA GLN A 17 11.11 6.45 -21.14
C GLN A 17 10.79 6.06 -19.68
N PHE A 18 10.01 5.01 -19.49
CA PHE A 18 9.62 4.54 -18.17
C PHE A 18 10.81 4.01 -17.36
N TYR A 19 11.69 3.23 -18.00
CA TYR A 19 12.89 2.71 -17.34
C TYR A 19 13.83 3.83 -16.89
N ARG A 20 14.09 4.83 -17.73
CA ARG A 20 14.93 6.00 -17.38
C ARG A 20 14.32 6.82 -16.26
N MET A 21 13.01 7.05 -16.28
CA MET A 21 12.29 7.73 -15.19
C MET A 21 12.53 7.03 -13.85
N VAL A 22 12.35 5.70 -13.78
CA VAL A 22 12.58 4.92 -12.56
C VAL A 22 14.05 4.97 -12.14
N CYS A 23 14.99 4.91 -13.10
CA CYS A 23 16.42 5.01 -12.82
C CYS A 23 16.79 6.34 -12.16
N GLU A 24 16.33 7.47 -12.70
CA GLU A 24 16.56 8.80 -12.13
C GLU A 24 15.96 8.91 -10.71
N LEU A 25 14.73 8.44 -10.52
CA LEU A 25 14.07 8.48 -9.22
C LEU A 25 14.78 7.60 -8.18
N ALA A 26 15.25 6.42 -8.57
CA ALA A 26 16.02 5.54 -7.70
C ALA A 26 17.34 6.23 -7.27
N GLN A 27 18.02 6.92 -8.19
CA GLN A 27 19.22 7.73 -7.87
C GLN A 27 18.90 8.86 -6.89
N ASN A 28 17.82 9.62 -7.12
CA ASN A 28 17.38 10.69 -6.22
C ASN A 28 17.03 10.15 -4.82
N ALA A 29 16.43 8.97 -4.76
CA ALA A 29 16.08 8.28 -3.51
C ALA A 29 17.29 7.64 -2.82
N GLN A 30 18.46 7.58 -3.48
CA GLN A 30 19.67 6.84 -3.05
C GLN A 30 19.40 5.34 -2.87
N LEU A 31 18.65 4.76 -3.80
CA LEU A 31 18.30 3.35 -3.84
C LEU A 31 19.04 2.62 -4.96
N PRO A 32 19.34 1.32 -4.80
CA PRO A 32 19.70 0.46 -5.92
C PRO A 32 18.58 0.48 -6.97
N MET A 33 18.94 0.35 -8.26
CA MET A 33 17.96 0.26 -9.33
C MET A 33 17.04 -0.95 -9.12
N PRO A 34 15.73 -0.75 -8.93
CA PRO A 34 14.79 -1.86 -8.79
C PRO A 34 14.54 -2.52 -10.15
N LYS A 35 14.03 -3.74 -10.15
CA LYS A 35 13.47 -4.34 -11.36
C LYS A 35 12.19 -3.60 -11.74
N VAL A 36 12.02 -3.34 -13.04
CA VAL A 36 10.89 -2.56 -13.56
C VAL A 36 9.96 -3.48 -14.34
N TYR A 37 8.67 -3.40 -14.04
CA TYR A 37 7.65 -4.25 -14.67
C TYR A 37 6.50 -3.40 -15.23
N ILE A 38 5.90 -3.89 -16.32
CA ILE A 38 4.64 -3.39 -16.85
C ILE A 38 3.60 -4.50 -16.79
N ILE A 39 2.40 -4.15 -16.37
CA ILE A 39 1.25 -5.03 -16.28
C ILE A 39 0.23 -4.59 -17.32
N ASP A 40 -0.21 -5.52 -18.17
CA ASP A 40 -1.24 -5.27 -19.17
C ASP A 40 -2.63 -5.30 -18.51
N GLU A 41 -2.98 -4.19 -17.87
CA GLU A 41 -4.23 -4.03 -17.11
C GLU A 41 -4.77 -2.61 -17.35
N PRO A 42 -6.05 -2.44 -17.77
CA PRO A 42 -6.62 -1.14 -18.08
C PRO A 42 -6.89 -0.27 -16.85
N GLN A 43 -7.07 -0.85 -15.66
CA GLN A 43 -7.22 -0.05 -14.45
C GLN A 43 -5.90 0.62 -14.09
N PRO A 44 -5.88 1.97 -13.90
CA PRO A 44 -4.67 2.69 -13.54
C PRO A 44 -4.22 2.34 -12.12
N ASN A 45 -3.07 1.68 -12.02
CA ASN A 45 -2.47 1.34 -10.75
C ASN A 45 -0.94 1.16 -10.84
N ALA A 46 -0.26 1.27 -9.69
CA ALA A 46 1.15 0.98 -9.54
C ALA A 46 1.40 0.39 -8.15
N PHE A 47 2.48 -0.36 -8.00
CA PHE A 47 2.92 -0.85 -6.70
C PHE A 47 4.41 -1.19 -6.69
N ALA A 48 5.00 -1.16 -5.49
CA ALA A 48 6.32 -1.70 -5.23
C ALA A 48 6.23 -3.01 -4.42
N THR A 49 7.18 -3.91 -4.66
CA THR A 49 7.32 -5.17 -3.91
C THR A 49 8.79 -5.53 -3.76
N GLY A 50 9.08 -6.41 -2.82
CA GLY A 50 10.44 -6.87 -2.56
C GLY A 50 10.70 -7.07 -1.07
N ARG A 51 11.70 -7.88 -0.75
CA ARG A 51 12.06 -8.16 0.66
C ARG A 51 12.96 -7.08 1.28
N ASN A 52 13.69 -6.35 0.44
CA ASN A 52 14.58 -5.26 0.81
C ASN A 52 14.89 -4.41 -0.44
N PRO A 53 15.53 -3.22 -0.30
CA PRO A 53 15.87 -2.37 -1.45
C PRO A 53 16.70 -3.04 -2.54
N GLU A 54 17.60 -3.95 -2.17
CA GLU A 54 18.47 -4.67 -3.12
C GLU A 54 17.71 -5.70 -3.97
N HIS A 55 16.51 -6.08 -3.54
CA HIS A 55 15.63 -7.04 -4.22
C HIS A 55 14.25 -6.45 -4.44
N ALA A 56 14.20 -5.16 -4.71
CA ALA A 56 12.97 -4.45 -4.98
C ALA A 56 12.56 -4.56 -6.45
N ALA A 57 11.27 -4.50 -6.67
CA ALA A 57 10.65 -4.38 -7.98
C ALA A 57 9.51 -3.36 -7.91
N VAL A 58 9.36 -2.58 -8.98
CA VAL A 58 8.24 -1.65 -9.16
C VAL A 58 7.45 -2.04 -10.40
N ALA A 59 6.15 -1.92 -10.33
CA ALA A 59 5.26 -2.25 -11.43
C ALA A 59 4.25 -1.13 -11.67
N ALA A 60 3.96 -0.86 -12.95
CA ALA A 60 2.90 0.05 -13.37
C ALA A 60 1.99 -0.65 -14.38
N THR A 61 0.70 -0.35 -14.34
CA THR A 61 -0.26 -0.86 -15.32
C THR A 61 -0.20 -0.04 -16.61
N THR A 62 -0.60 -0.65 -17.73
CA THR A 62 -0.80 0.08 -18.99
C THR A 62 -1.83 1.21 -18.81
N GLY A 63 -2.85 0.96 -17.97
CA GLY A 63 -3.87 1.96 -17.65
C GLY A 63 -3.32 3.21 -16.97
N ILE A 64 -2.40 3.10 -15.99
CA ILE A 64 -1.81 4.27 -15.34
C ILE A 64 -0.90 5.05 -16.29
N MET A 65 -0.16 4.35 -17.15
CA MET A 65 0.71 4.97 -18.16
C MET A 65 -0.08 5.74 -19.23
N GLN A 66 -1.33 5.36 -19.48
CA GLN A 66 -2.24 6.05 -20.41
C GLN A 66 -3.01 7.20 -19.73
N ALA A 67 -3.38 7.04 -18.46
CA ALA A 67 -4.19 8.01 -17.73
C ALA A 67 -3.40 9.21 -17.21
N LEU A 68 -2.11 9.02 -16.92
CA LEU A 68 -1.25 10.03 -16.31
C LEU A 68 -0.28 10.65 -17.32
N SER A 69 0.00 11.93 -17.15
CA SER A 69 1.15 12.55 -17.79
C SER A 69 2.45 11.98 -17.21
N GLU A 70 3.56 12.15 -17.94
CA GLU A 70 4.88 11.72 -17.49
C GLU A 70 5.24 12.32 -16.11
N ARG A 71 4.90 13.58 -15.90
CA ARG A 71 5.11 14.32 -14.65
C ARG A 71 4.32 13.70 -13.49
N GLU A 72 3.06 13.31 -13.70
CA GLU A 72 2.21 12.67 -12.72
C GLU A 72 2.67 11.22 -12.42
N LEU A 73 3.01 10.46 -13.47
CA LEU A 73 3.55 9.12 -13.33
C LEU A 73 4.87 9.12 -12.55
N ARG A 74 5.72 10.13 -12.76
CA ARG A 74 6.95 10.35 -12.00
C ARG A 74 6.67 10.51 -10.50
N GLY A 75 5.64 11.27 -10.13
CA GLY A 75 5.20 11.42 -8.74
C GLY A 75 4.76 10.09 -8.12
N VAL A 76 3.96 9.31 -8.85
CA VAL A 76 3.53 7.98 -8.42
C VAL A 76 4.71 7.03 -8.23
N MET A 77 5.63 6.95 -9.19
CA MET A 77 6.79 6.06 -9.07
C MET A 77 7.74 6.48 -7.94
N ALA A 78 7.85 7.78 -7.64
CA ALA A 78 8.59 8.28 -6.50
C ALA A 78 7.94 7.89 -5.16
N HIS A 79 6.62 7.91 -5.08
CA HIS A 79 5.87 7.39 -3.94
C HIS A 79 6.15 5.89 -3.71
N GLU A 80 6.08 5.07 -4.77
CA GLU A 80 6.39 3.63 -4.69
C GLU A 80 7.84 3.37 -4.25
N LEU A 81 8.79 4.15 -4.75
CA LEU A 81 10.18 4.05 -4.32
C LEU A 81 10.40 4.46 -2.86
N THR A 82 9.55 5.33 -2.32
CA THR A 82 9.58 5.67 -0.89
C THR A 82 9.21 4.48 -0.03
N HIS A 83 8.21 3.68 -0.42
CA HIS A 83 7.88 2.42 0.25
C HIS A 83 9.06 1.43 0.25
N VAL A 84 9.80 1.35 -0.86
CA VAL A 84 11.03 0.55 -0.94
C VAL A 84 12.09 1.07 0.05
N LYS A 85 12.32 2.38 0.06
CA LYS A 85 13.30 3.05 0.93
C LYS A 85 13.01 2.80 2.41
N HIS A 86 11.77 2.89 2.82
CA HIS A 86 11.33 2.70 4.20
C HIS A 86 11.11 1.22 4.57
N ARG A 87 11.29 0.30 3.64
CA ARG A 87 11.07 -1.16 3.83
C ARG A 87 9.65 -1.47 4.32
N ASP A 88 8.66 -0.81 3.76
CA ASP A 88 7.29 -0.88 4.23
C ASP A 88 6.67 -2.28 4.15
N THR A 89 7.09 -3.10 3.20
CA THR A 89 6.72 -4.52 3.12
C THR A 89 7.14 -5.28 4.38
N LEU A 90 8.35 -5.03 4.90
CA LEU A 90 8.84 -5.64 6.13
C LEU A 90 8.04 -5.14 7.34
N THR A 91 7.84 -3.83 7.44
CA THR A 91 7.05 -3.21 8.51
C THR A 91 5.62 -3.74 8.56
N SER A 92 4.97 -3.90 7.39
CA SER A 92 3.64 -4.50 7.26
C SER A 92 3.62 -5.94 7.77
N THR A 93 4.60 -6.74 7.36
CA THR A 93 4.69 -8.15 7.74
C THR A 93 4.88 -8.29 9.25
N ILE A 94 5.77 -7.50 9.86
CA ILE A 94 5.99 -7.51 11.31
C ILE A 94 4.73 -7.07 12.04
N SER A 95 4.09 -5.98 11.63
CA SER A 95 2.85 -5.48 12.24
C SER A 95 1.72 -6.51 12.18
N ALA A 96 1.54 -7.16 11.03
CA ALA A 96 0.54 -8.22 10.86
C ALA A 96 0.83 -9.44 11.74
N THR A 97 2.11 -9.82 11.85
CA THR A 97 2.55 -10.94 12.71
C THR A 97 2.26 -10.66 14.20
N ILE A 98 2.60 -9.45 14.67
CA ILE A 98 2.33 -9.04 16.06
C ILE A 98 0.84 -9.02 16.34
N ALA A 99 0.03 -8.44 15.45
CA ALA A 99 -1.42 -8.40 15.62
C ALA A 99 -2.04 -9.80 15.58
N GLY A 100 -1.55 -10.68 14.71
CA GLY A 100 -1.95 -12.10 14.68
C GLY A 100 -1.60 -12.83 15.97
N ALA A 101 -0.40 -12.59 16.52
CA ALA A 101 0.02 -13.16 17.80
C ALA A 101 -0.87 -12.68 18.95
N ILE A 102 -1.18 -11.37 19.02
CA ILE A 102 -2.09 -10.81 20.03
C ILE A 102 -3.47 -11.48 19.94
N SER A 103 -4.03 -11.57 18.73
CA SER A 103 -5.34 -12.21 18.50
C SER A 103 -5.32 -13.70 18.87
N SER A 104 -4.24 -14.40 18.57
CA SER A 104 -4.07 -15.82 18.92
C SER A 104 -3.98 -16.01 20.44
N ILE A 105 -3.19 -15.20 21.14
CA ILE A 105 -3.07 -15.26 22.61
C ILE A 105 -4.43 -14.97 23.26
N ALA A 106 -5.19 -13.98 22.77
CA ALA A 106 -6.52 -13.71 23.27
C ALA A 106 -7.47 -14.90 23.09
N SER A 107 -7.43 -15.57 21.93
CA SER A 107 -8.26 -16.74 21.63
C SER A 107 -7.83 -17.99 22.40
N PHE A 108 -6.54 -18.33 22.43
CA PHE A 108 -6.01 -19.49 23.15
C PHE A 108 -6.05 -19.32 24.67
N GLY A 109 -5.77 -18.08 25.16
CA GLY A 109 -5.86 -17.80 26.60
C GLY A 109 -7.21 -18.13 27.18
N MET A 110 -8.27 -18.01 26.39
CA MET A 110 -9.62 -18.36 26.79
C MET A 110 -9.88 -19.87 26.78
N LEU A 111 -9.36 -20.61 25.81
CA LEU A 111 -9.45 -22.09 25.75
C LEU A 111 -8.77 -22.75 26.96
N PHE A 112 -7.63 -22.19 27.43
CA PHE A 112 -6.89 -22.73 28.57
C PHE A 112 -7.36 -22.17 29.92
N ALA A 113 -8.00 -20.98 29.96
CA ALA A 113 -8.57 -20.42 31.19
C ALA A 113 -9.80 -21.19 31.71
N GLY A 114 -10.48 -21.92 30.82
CA GLY A 114 -11.63 -22.78 31.20
C GLY A 114 -11.26 -24.03 32.00
N GLY A 115 -9.97 -24.41 32.06
CA GLY A 115 -9.50 -25.62 32.74
C GLY A 115 -8.94 -25.45 34.17
N ASN A 116 -8.59 -24.23 34.59
CA ASN A 116 -7.96 -23.97 35.88
C ASN A 116 -8.86 -23.06 36.75
N ARG A 117 -9.48 -23.68 37.76
CA ARG A 117 -10.39 -23.01 38.72
C ARG A 117 -9.78 -21.89 39.59
N GLU A 118 -8.48 -21.59 39.47
CA GLU A 118 -7.79 -20.60 40.30
C GLU A 118 -7.55 -19.22 39.64
N ARG A 119 -7.84 -19.04 38.33
CA ARG A 119 -7.78 -17.73 37.71
C ARG A 119 -9.18 -17.12 37.61
N ASN A 120 -9.51 -16.28 38.60
CA ASN A 120 -10.76 -15.53 38.73
C ASN A 120 -10.93 -14.43 37.64
N VAL A 121 -10.81 -14.76 36.33
CA VAL A 121 -11.25 -13.83 35.27
C VAL A 121 -12.75 -14.01 35.10
N HIS A 122 -13.51 -12.97 35.41
CA HIS A 122 -14.96 -12.99 35.24
C HIS A 122 -15.30 -13.33 33.75
N PRO A 123 -16.24 -14.27 33.48
CA PRO A 123 -16.55 -14.73 32.11
C PRO A 123 -16.88 -13.60 31.15
N VAL A 124 -17.53 -12.54 31.62
CA VAL A 124 -17.84 -11.34 30.83
C VAL A 124 -16.56 -10.59 30.41
N VAL A 125 -15.57 -10.49 31.30
CA VAL A 125 -14.28 -9.85 31.00
C VAL A 125 -13.52 -10.66 29.95
N ALA A 126 -13.51 -11.98 30.08
CA ALA A 126 -12.89 -12.87 29.10
C ALA A 126 -13.54 -12.73 27.71
N LEU A 127 -14.88 -12.69 27.66
CA LEU A 127 -15.63 -12.47 26.41
C LEU A 127 -15.31 -11.09 25.79
N LEU A 128 -15.24 -10.03 26.60
CA LEU A 128 -14.88 -8.70 26.14
C LEU A 128 -13.46 -8.66 25.56
N ILE A 129 -12.49 -9.28 26.21
CA ILE A 129 -11.10 -9.36 25.69
C ILE A 129 -11.08 -10.11 24.36
N MET A 130 -11.78 -11.23 24.23
CA MET A 130 -11.85 -12.00 23.00
C MET A 130 -12.43 -11.19 21.83
N LEU A 131 -13.43 -10.36 22.11
CA LEU A 131 -14.09 -9.54 21.08
C LEU A 131 -13.28 -8.28 20.75
N LEU A 132 -12.72 -7.60 21.76
CA LEU A 132 -12.07 -6.30 21.59
C LEU A 132 -10.61 -6.38 21.15
N ALA A 133 -9.87 -7.45 21.52
CA ALA A 133 -8.46 -7.56 21.17
C ALA A 133 -8.21 -7.62 19.64
N PRO A 134 -8.95 -8.40 18.83
CA PRO A 134 -8.81 -8.37 17.37
C PRO A 134 -9.17 -7.01 16.77
N ILE A 135 -10.19 -6.34 17.31
CA ILE A 135 -10.60 -5.00 16.85
C ILE A 135 -9.48 -3.97 17.14
N ALA A 136 -8.94 -3.99 18.36
CA ALA A 136 -7.82 -3.12 18.73
C ALA A 136 -6.58 -3.36 17.83
N ALA A 137 -6.23 -4.64 17.60
CA ALA A 137 -5.12 -5.00 16.72
C ALA A 137 -5.34 -4.49 15.29
N MET A 138 -6.55 -4.61 14.75
CA MET A 138 -6.91 -4.10 13.44
C MET A 138 -6.79 -2.56 13.39
N LEU A 139 -7.29 -1.83 14.38
CA LEU A 139 -7.20 -0.37 14.44
C LEU A 139 -5.74 0.12 14.48
N ILE A 140 -4.88 -0.58 15.23
CA ILE A 140 -3.44 -0.28 15.29
C ILE A 140 -2.80 -0.51 13.91
N GLN A 141 -3.10 -1.61 13.24
CA GLN A 141 -2.59 -1.89 11.89
C GLN A 141 -3.01 -0.80 10.89
N MET A 142 -4.27 -0.39 10.94
CA MET A 142 -4.78 0.68 10.07
C MET A 142 -4.07 2.01 10.35
N ALA A 143 -3.85 2.36 11.61
CA ALA A 143 -3.14 3.60 11.97
C ALA A 143 -1.70 3.59 11.44
N ILE A 144 -0.97 2.45 11.59
CA ILE A 144 0.38 2.27 11.05
C ILE A 144 0.38 2.37 9.52
N SER A 145 -0.58 1.73 8.86
CA SER A 145 -0.70 1.76 7.39
C SER A 145 -0.92 3.18 6.88
N ARG A 146 -1.86 3.93 7.47
CA ARG A 146 -2.13 5.32 7.09
C ARG A 146 -0.93 6.24 7.33
N ALA A 147 -0.22 6.08 8.43
CA ALA A 147 0.99 6.86 8.70
C ALA A 147 2.07 6.64 7.64
N ARG A 148 2.25 5.40 7.16
CA ARG A 148 3.19 5.05 6.08
C ARG A 148 2.80 5.68 4.74
N GLU A 149 1.51 5.71 4.41
CA GLU A 149 1.04 6.38 3.19
C GLU A 149 1.38 7.87 3.19
N PHE A 150 1.18 8.57 4.31
CA PHE A 150 1.57 9.98 4.42
C PHE A 150 3.08 10.20 4.33
N GLU A 151 3.88 9.30 4.89
CA GLU A 151 5.34 9.35 4.75
C GLU A 151 5.77 9.03 3.32
N ALA A 152 5.10 8.11 2.63
CA ALA A 152 5.34 7.79 1.23
C ALA A 152 4.95 8.95 0.31
N ASP A 153 3.86 9.64 0.59
CA ASP A 153 3.46 10.86 -0.13
C ASP A 153 4.51 11.96 0.03
N ARG A 154 4.98 12.20 1.26
CA ARG A 154 6.02 13.19 1.53
C ARG A 154 7.33 12.83 0.82
N GLY A 155 7.81 11.60 0.99
CA GLY A 155 9.04 11.15 0.36
C GLY A 155 8.94 11.14 -1.18
N GLY A 156 7.79 10.76 -1.72
CA GLY A 156 7.51 10.83 -3.15
C GLY A 156 7.57 12.26 -3.69
N ALA A 157 6.99 13.21 -2.95
CA ALA A 157 7.07 14.64 -3.28
C ALA A 157 8.52 15.15 -3.23
N GLU A 158 9.30 14.76 -2.22
CA GLU A 158 10.72 15.13 -2.09
C GLU A 158 11.58 14.53 -3.20
N ILE A 159 11.42 13.24 -3.52
CA ILE A 159 12.19 12.51 -4.54
C ILE A 159 11.87 13.03 -5.95
N SER A 160 10.59 13.28 -6.25
CA SER A 160 10.17 13.81 -7.54
C SER A 160 10.39 15.30 -7.69
N GLY A 161 10.43 16.05 -6.58
CA GLY A 161 10.46 17.51 -6.54
C GLY A 161 9.13 18.18 -6.95
N ASP A 162 8.02 17.41 -6.97
CA ASP A 162 6.75 17.89 -7.52
C ASP A 162 5.53 17.33 -6.75
N PRO A 163 5.21 17.89 -5.57
CA PRO A 163 4.04 17.46 -4.80
C PRO A 163 2.72 17.67 -5.53
N GLN A 164 2.60 18.70 -6.38
CA GLN A 164 1.38 18.97 -7.14
C GLN A 164 1.11 17.89 -8.18
N ALA A 165 2.14 17.36 -8.82
CA ALA A 165 2.00 16.28 -9.78
C ALA A 165 1.49 14.99 -9.11
N LEU A 166 2.01 14.65 -7.94
CA LEU A 166 1.52 13.50 -7.17
C LEU A 166 0.07 13.72 -6.70
N ALA A 167 -0.28 14.91 -6.23
CA ALA A 167 -1.66 15.24 -5.85
C ALA A 167 -2.63 15.10 -7.03
N SER A 168 -2.24 15.61 -8.21
CA SER A 168 -3.02 15.47 -9.45
C SER A 168 -3.16 14.01 -9.88
N ALA A 169 -2.10 13.22 -9.77
CA ALA A 169 -2.12 11.78 -10.06
C ALA A 169 -3.12 11.05 -9.16
N LEU A 170 -3.07 11.28 -7.85
CA LEU A 170 -4.00 10.66 -6.89
C LEU A 170 -5.46 10.98 -7.21
N HIS A 171 -5.76 12.23 -7.57
CA HIS A 171 -7.12 12.62 -7.97
C HIS A 171 -7.58 11.84 -9.20
N LYS A 172 -6.75 11.81 -10.25
CA LYS A 172 -7.09 11.08 -11.49
C LYS A 172 -7.27 9.58 -11.26
N ILE A 173 -6.36 8.95 -10.51
CA ILE A 173 -6.44 7.52 -10.23
C ILE A 173 -7.72 7.22 -9.42
N HIS A 174 -8.04 8.05 -8.43
CA HIS A 174 -9.27 7.91 -7.63
C HIS A 174 -10.52 7.89 -8.52
N ASP A 175 -10.65 8.82 -9.45
CA ASP A 175 -11.80 8.91 -10.36
C ASP A 175 -11.89 7.69 -11.29
N TYR A 176 -10.75 7.19 -11.77
CA TYR A 176 -10.70 6.03 -12.66
C TYR A 176 -10.99 4.70 -11.97
N VAL A 177 -10.46 4.49 -10.76
CA VAL A 177 -10.63 3.23 -10.00
C VAL A 177 -12.11 2.93 -9.76
N HIS A 178 -12.94 3.95 -9.56
CA HIS A 178 -14.39 3.78 -9.39
C HIS A 178 -15.13 3.46 -10.68
N GLN A 179 -14.50 3.64 -11.85
CA GLN A 179 -15.13 3.41 -13.16
C GLN A 179 -14.69 2.10 -13.82
N VAL A 180 -13.48 1.62 -13.51
CA VAL A 180 -12.88 0.45 -14.17
C VAL A 180 -12.45 -0.58 -13.11
N PRO A 181 -13.19 -1.69 -12.95
CA PRO A 181 -12.84 -2.74 -11.99
C PRO A 181 -11.56 -3.48 -12.41
N MET A 182 -10.74 -3.84 -11.44
CA MET A 182 -9.53 -4.67 -11.62
C MET A 182 -9.84 -6.12 -11.28
N GLN A 183 -10.13 -6.94 -12.26
CA GLN A 183 -10.54 -8.34 -12.06
C GLN A 183 -9.50 -9.15 -11.29
N THR A 184 -8.22 -8.94 -11.55
CA THR A 184 -7.14 -9.64 -10.83
C THR A 184 -7.08 -9.25 -9.36
N ALA A 185 -7.32 -7.98 -9.00
CA ALA A 185 -7.38 -7.56 -7.61
C ALA A 185 -8.62 -8.09 -6.88
N GLU A 186 -9.75 -8.24 -7.58
CA GLU A 186 -10.96 -8.87 -7.02
C GLU A 186 -10.76 -10.35 -6.73
N GLN A 187 -9.97 -11.06 -7.54
CA GLN A 187 -9.59 -12.46 -7.32
C GLN A 187 -8.53 -12.61 -6.20
N HIS A 188 -7.73 -11.58 -5.96
CA HIS A 188 -6.62 -11.55 -5.01
C HIS A 188 -6.70 -10.32 -4.09
N PRO A 189 -7.76 -10.19 -3.26
CA PRO A 189 -8.00 -9.01 -2.42
C PRO A 189 -6.87 -8.73 -1.41
N GLU A 190 -6.06 -9.75 -1.07
CA GLU A 190 -4.88 -9.60 -0.22
C GLU A 190 -3.79 -8.70 -0.85
N THR A 191 -3.82 -8.50 -2.18
CA THR A 191 -2.85 -7.65 -2.88
C THR A 191 -3.30 -6.18 -2.97
N ALA A 192 -4.58 -5.90 -2.71
CA ALA A 192 -5.15 -4.56 -2.84
C ALA A 192 -4.46 -3.51 -1.95
N GLN A 193 -3.97 -3.92 -0.79
CA GLN A 193 -3.23 -3.04 0.14
C GLN A 193 -1.84 -2.61 -0.36
N MET A 194 -1.33 -3.21 -1.45
CA MET A 194 -0.05 -2.85 -2.07
C MET A 194 -0.23 -1.83 -3.20
N MET A 195 -1.44 -1.52 -3.58
CA MET A 195 -1.76 -0.61 -4.68
C MET A 195 -1.80 0.84 -4.17
N ILE A 196 -1.46 1.81 -5.01
CA ILE A 196 -1.45 3.24 -4.64
C ILE A 196 -2.83 3.76 -4.21
N ILE A 197 -3.89 3.21 -4.79
CA ILE A 197 -5.28 3.38 -4.36
C ILE A 197 -5.94 1.99 -4.34
N ASN A 198 -6.80 1.74 -3.37
CA ASN A 198 -7.50 0.46 -3.26
C ASN A 198 -8.34 0.19 -4.50
N PRO A 199 -8.05 -0.85 -5.30
CA PRO A 199 -8.73 -1.15 -6.55
C PRO A 199 -10.08 -1.86 -6.37
N LEU A 200 -10.44 -2.24 -5.15
CA LEU A 200 -11.67 -2.97 -4.89
C LEU A 200 -12.88 -2.03 -4.90
N SER A 201 -13.84 -2.32 -5.76
CA SER A 201 -15.06 -1.53 -5.97
C SER A 201 -16.13 -1.75 -4.90
N VAL A 202 -15.76 -1.81 -3.63
CA VAL A 202 -16.72 -2.11 -2.56
C VAL A 202 -17.22 -0.84 -1.91
N GLY A 203 -18.48 -0.48 -2.19
CA GLY A 203 -19.16 0.66 -1.58
C GLY A 203 -19.61 0.40 -0.14
N GLY A 204 -19.76 1.45 0.65
CA GLY A 204 -20.36 1.43 1.97
C GLY A 204 -19.39 1.50 3.14
N ILE A 205 -19.71 0.86 4.25
CA ILE A 205 -19.01 0.88 5.56
C ILE A 205 -17.51 0.54 5.46
N GLN A 206 -17.06 -0.04 4.37
CA GLN A 206 -15.66 -0.46 4.14
C GLN A 206 -14.67 0.70 4.05
N GLY A 207 -15.10 1.91 3.73
CA GLY A 207 -14.22 3.09 3.77
C GLY A 207 -13.68 3.42 5.17
N LEU A 208 -14.43 3.07 6.21
CA LEU A 208 -13.99 3.23 7.61
C LEU A 208 -12.87 2.23 7.98
N PHE A 209 -12.83 1.09 7.30
CA PHE A 209 -11.85 0.01 7.52
C PHE A 209 -10.78 -0.06 6.42
N SER A 210 -10.64 1.00 5.62
CA SER A 210 -9.58 1.08 4.62
C SER A 210 -8.21 1.24 5.28
N THR A 211 -7.24 0.48 4.79
CA THR A 211 -5.83 0.60 5.17
C THR A 211 -5.18 1.86 4.59
N HIS A 212 -5.76 2.44 3.53
CA HIS A 212 -5.33 3.71 2.96
C HIS A 212 -6.07 4.89 3.59
N PRO A 213 -5.40 6.06 3.77
CA PRO A 213 -6.07 7.30 4.12
C PRO A 213 -7.03 7.74 3.01
N GLN A 214 -7.94 8.66 3.34
CA GLN A 214 -8.79 9.27 2.32
C GLN A 214 -7.94 10.04 1.31
N THR A 215 -8.25 9.89 0.02
CA THR A 215 -7.49 10.51 -1.07
C THR A 215 -7.46 12.03 -0.93
N GLU A 216 -8.56 12.63 -0.49
CA GLU A 216 -8.69 14.06 -0.27
C GLU A 216 -7.72 14.57 0.80
N GLU A 217 -7.49 13.81 1.88
CA GLU A 217 -6.53 14.18 2.93
C GLU A 217 -5.09 14.10 2.42
N ARG A 218 -4.75 13.07 1.62
CA ARG A 218 -3.45 12.93 0.96
C ARG A 218 -3.18 14.12 0.04
N ILE A 219 -4.15 14.46 -0.82
CA ILE A 219 -4.07 15.61 -1.73
C ILE A 219 -3.88 16.91 -0.96
N ALA A 220 -4.66 17.16 0.10
CA ALA A 220 -4.56 18.38 0.90
C ALA A 220 -3.15 18.54 1.52
N ARG A 221 -2.56 17.46 2.04
CA ARG A 221 -1.21 17.48 2.60
C ARG A 221 -0.14 17.75 1.55
N LEU A 222 -0.24 17.12 0.37
CA LEU A 222 0.69 17.37 -0.75
C LEU A 222 0.61 18.81 -1.26
N MET A 223 -0.60 19.37 -1.37
CA MET A 223 -0.79 20.77 -1.77
C MET A 223 -0.23 21.75 -0.75
N ALA A 224 -0.27 21.44 0.55
CA ALA A 224 0.38 22.23 1.59
C ALA A 224 1.92 22.20 1.51
N MET A 225 2.52 21.16 0.91
CA MET A 225 3.97 21.11 0.67
C MET A 225 4.40 21.94 -0.56
N ALA A 226 3.46 22.27 -1.45
CA ALA A 226 3.70 23.01 -2.67
C ALA A 226 3.60 24.55 -2.48
N ALA A 227 3.13 24.99 -1.31
CA ALA A 227 2.96 26.39 -0.95
C ALA A 227 4.26 26.98 -0.38
#